data_44f9f736cbda2210ec283650e5342da9
#
_entry.id   44f9f736cbda2210ec283650e5342da9
#
_cell.length_a   1.000
_cell.length_b   1.000
_cell.length_c   1.000
_cell.angle_alpha   90.00
_cell.angle_beta   90.00
_cell.angle_gamma   90.00
#
_symmetry.space_group_name_H-M   'P 1'
#
loop_
_entity.id
_entity.type
_entity.pdbx_description
1 polymer ?
#
loop_
_entity_poly.entity_id
_entity_poly.type
_entity_poly.pdbx_seq_one_letter_code
_entity_poly.pdbx_strand_id
1 'polypeptide(L)'
;MDALVYTMDGQEYEMLSGILKEESPGLTVSRGVVDREFHLEREYDVAVVGINGALGMELVCKYRELYGNMLVIWITDDPYFAGVAIRTHIFDFIVRPLEGARFREPLKRMKAGDIAVWQRIPVKTSACQGGCNCKGNVLERRNGTIWKRIKDYFLSENTL
;
A
#
# COMPACT_ATOMS: atom_id res chain seq x y z
N MET A 1 3.55 13.09 3.32
CA MET A 1 3.14 11.68 3.08
C MET A 1 2.08 11.67 1.99
N ASP A 2 2.17 10.73 1.05
CA ASP A 2 1.29 10.69 -0.13
C ASP A 2 0.58 9.35 -0.20
N ALA A 3 -0.74 9.38 -0.41
CA ALA A 3 -1.57 8.20 -0.59
C ALA A 3 -2.20 8.17 -1.98
N LEU A 4 -2.31 6.97 -2.52
CA LEU A 4 -2.96 6.70 -3.79
C LEU A 4 -4.16 5.78 -3.56
N VAL A 5 -5.33 6.15 -4.07
CA VAL A 5 -6.56 5.37 -3.92
C VAL A 5 -7.06 4.93 -5.28
N TYR A 6 -7.14 3.62 -5.48
CA TYR A 6 -7.75 2.98 -6.65
C TYR A 6 -9.12 2.45 -6.29
N THR A 7 -10.14 2.96 -6.90
CA THR A 7 -11.51 2.41 -6.83
C THR A 7 -12.30 2.80 -8.06
N MET A 8 -13.21 1.93 -8.48
CA MET A 8 -14.15 2.19 -9.58
C MET A 8 -15.37 2.99 -9.09
N ASP A 9 -15.62 2.98 -7.78
CA ASP A 9 -16.76 3.67 -7.17
C ASP A 9 -16.35 5.04 -6.63
N GLY A 10 -17.05 6.10 -7.09
CA GLY A 10 -16.82 7.46 -6.64
C GLY A 10 -17.18 7.69 -5.17
N GLN A 11 -18.24 7.05 -4.66
CA GLN A 11 -18.65 7.16 -3.26
C GLN A 11 -17.63 6.49 -2.33
N GLU A 12 -17.13 5.32 -2.73
CA GLU A 12 -16.06 4.64 -2.02
C GLU A 12 -14.79 5.52 -1.99
N TYR A 13 -14.45 6.17 -3.11
CA TYR A 13 -13.31 7.09 -3.16
C TYR A 13 -13.46 8.25 -2.15
N GLU A 14 -14.62 8.91 -2.14
CA GLU A 14 -14.87 10.02 -1.21
C GLU A 14 -14.78 9.57 0.26
N MET A 15 -15.35 8.42 0.59
CA MET A 15 -15.27 7.85 1.93
C MET A 15 -13.81 7.53 2.32
N LEU A 16 -13.07 6.82 1.47
CA LEU A 16 -11.69 6.44 1.74
C LEU A 16 -10.77 7.65 1.86
N SER A 17 -10.89 8.60 0.93
CA SER A 17 -10.08 9.82 0.93
C SER A 17 -10.41 10.73 2.11
N GLY A 18 -11.68 10.80 2.52
CA GLY A 18 -12.12 11.51 3.71
C GLY A 18 -11.49 10.94 4.98
N ILE A 19 -11.58 9.62 5.18
CA ILE A 19 -10.99 8.93 6.33
C ILE A 19 -9.46 9.11 6.37
N LEU A 20 -8.78 8.99 5.22
CA LEU A 20 -7.33 9.18 5.12
C LEU A 20 -6.92 10.59 5.57
N LYS A 21 -7.64 11.63 5.14
CA LYS A 21 -7.38 13.02 5.52
C LYS A 21 -7.71 13.31 6.99
N GLU A 22 -8.81 12.73 7.51
CA GLU A 22 -9.18 12.85 8.93
C GLU A 22 -8.13 12.21 9.84
N GLU A 23 -7.70 10.99 9.49
CA GLU A 23 -6.71 10.27 10.30
C GLU A 23 -5.30 10.85 10.16
N SER A 24 -4.98 11.49 9.06
CA SER A 24 -3.65 12.05 8.79
C SER A 24 -3.77 13.41 8.13
N PRO A 25 -3.98 14.50 8.91
CA PRO A 25 -3.97 15.86 8.41
C PRO A 25 -2.63 16.14 7.70
N GLY A 26 -2.66 16.70 6.51
CA GLY A 26 -1.45 16.90 5.70
C GLY A 26 -1.05 15.73 4.79
N LEU A 27 -1.81 14.62 4.81
CA LEU A 27 -1.70 13.56 3.81
C LEU A 27 -2.27 14.06 2.45
N THR A 28 -1.46 13.97 1.41
CA THR A 28 -1.96 14.22 0.04
C THR A 28 -2.58 12.95 -0.51
N VAL A 29 -3.86 12.99 -0.86
CA VAL A 29 -4.57 11.84 -1.44
C VAL A 29 -4.78 12.09 -2.93
N SER A 30 -4.33 11.15 -3.75
CA SER A 30 -4.52 11.15 -5.20
C SER A 30 -5.42 9.99 -5.61
N ARG A 31 -6.22 10.19 -6.65
CA ARG A 31 -7.01 9.12 -7.26
C ARG A 31 -6.17 8.41 -8.32
N GLY A 32 -6.06 7.11 -8.21
CA GLY A 32 -5.37 6.29 -9.21
C GLY A 32 -6.26 6.04 -10.43
N VAL A 33 -5.65 6.07 -11.60
CA VAL A 33 -6.28 5.62 -12.84
C VAL A 33 -5.91 4.17 -13.06
N VAL A 34 -6.91 3.33 -13.27
CA VAL A 34 -6.69 1.91 -13.56
C VAL A 34 -6.43 1.80 -15.06
N ASP A 35 -5.18 1.80 -15.45
CA ASP A 35 -4.73 1.49 -16.78
C ASP A 35 -4.03 0.12 -16.84
N ARG A 36 -3.78 -0.40 -18.02
CA ARG A 36 -3.10 -1.69 -18.20
C ARG A 36 -1.58 -1.62 -17.97
N GLU A 37 -1.03 -0.43 -17.90
CA GLU A 37 0.41 -0.22 -17.78
C GLU A 37 0.87 -0.08 -16.33
N PHE A 38 -0.07 0.17 -15.40
CA PHE A 38 0.18 0.30 -13.95
C PHE A 38 1.30 1.29 -13.63
N HIS A 39 1.37 2.37 -14.37
CA HIS A 39 2.39 3.39 -14.16
C HIS A 39 2.02 4.27 -12.97
N LEU A 40 3.01 4.53 -12.11
CA LEU A 40 2.93 5.57 -11.10
C LEU A 40 3.76 6.77 -11.56
N GLU A 41 3.14 7.93 -11.60
CA GLU A 41 3.84 9.17 -11.92
C GLU A 41 4.88 9.55 -10.86
N ARG A 42 4.69 9.07 -9.64
CA ARG A 42 5.56 9.31 -8.48
C ARG A 42 5.50 8.18 -7.47
N GLU A 43 6.44 8.17 -6.53
CA GLU A 43 6.39 7.27 -5.39
C GLU A 43 5.29 7.71 -4.40
N TYR A 44 4.55 6.75 -3.86
CA TYR A 44 3.56 6.93 -2.82
C TYR A 44 3.96 6.15 -1.57
N ASP A 45 3.58 6.65 -0.41
CA ASP A 45 3.83 5.97 0.86
C ASP A 45 2.77 4.87 1.11
N VAL A 46 1.52 5.14 0.69
CA VAL A 46 0.39 4.23 0.87
C VAL A 46 -0.39 4.08 -0.44
N ALA A 47 -0.77 2.86 -0.78
CA ALA A 47 -1.73 2.57 -1.83
C ALA A 47 -2.94 1.82 -1.26
N VAL A 48 -4.13 2.33 -1.51
CA VAL A 48 -5.39 1.68 -1.24
C VAL A 48 -5.95 1.15 -2.55
N VAL A 49 -6.06 -0.16 -2.67
CA VAL A 49 -6.55 -0.83 -3.89
C VAL A 49 -7.94 -1.38 -3.63
N GLY A 50 -8.97 -0.63 -4.02
CA GLY A 50 -10.39 -0.99 -3.94
C GLY A 50 -10.91 -1.60 -5.25
N ILE A 51 -10.13 -2.49 -5.87
CA ILE A 51 -10.46 -3.14 -7.14
C ILE A 51 -10.70 -4.62 -6.90
N ASN A 52 -11.82 -5.13 -7.39
CA ASN A 52 -12.21 -6.52 -7.24
C ASN A 52 -11.53 -7.45 -8.27
N GLY A 53 -11.49 -8.74 -7.95
CA GLY A 53 -11.11 -9.79 -8.85
C GLY A 53 -9.64 -9.78 -9.27
N ALA A 54 -9.37 -10.36 -10.45
CA ALA A 54 -8.02 -10.53 -10.97
C ALA A 54 -7.27 -9.21 -11.19
N LEU A 55 -7.96 -8.16 -11.62
CA LEU A 55 -7.35 -6.85 -11.84
C LEU A 55 -6.82 -6.24 -10.54
N GLY A 56 -7.57 -6.35 -9.43
CA GLY A 56 -7.11 -5.92 -8.11
C GLY A 56 -5.89 -6.71 -7.65
N MET A 57 -5.90 -8.03 -7.88
CA MET A 57 -4.76 -8.90 -7.58
C MET A 57 -3.51 -8.51 -8.39
N GLU A 58 -3.66 -8.26 -9.69
CA GLU A 58 -2.55 -7.86 -10.56
C GLU A 58 -1.94 -6.53 -10.11
N LEU A 59 -2.77 -5.53 -9.79
CA LEU A 59 -2.34 -4.26 -9.23
C LEU A 59 -1.52 -4.43 -7.94
N VAL A 60 -2.05 -5.19 -7.00
CA VAL A 60 -1.39 -5.44 -5.72
C VAL A 60 -0.05 -6.14 -5.93
N CYS A 61 -0.01 -7.21 -6.73
CA CYS A 61 1.23 -7.93 -7.02
C CYS A 61 2.26 -7.02 -7.69
N LYS A 62 1.83 -6.24 -8.69
CA LYS A 62 2.72 -5.33 -9.42
C LYS A 62 3.30 -4.24 -8.53
N TYR A 63 2.48 -3.64 -7.67
CA TYR A 63 2.97 -2.61 -6.74
C TYR A 63 3.93 -3.17 -5.70
N ARG A 64 3.67 -4.37 -5.20
CA ARG A 64 4.60 -5.03 -4.28
C ARG A 64 5.92 -5.40 -4.94
N GLU A 65 5.90 -5.76 -6.23
CA GLU A 65 7.10 -6.06 -7.01
C GLU A 65 7.93 -4.79 -7.28
N LEU A 66 7.29 -3.71 -7.71
CA LEU A 66 7.96 -2.46 -8.10
C LEU A 66 8.33 -1.57 -6.91
N TYR A 67 7.48 -1.54 -5.89
CA TYR A 67 7.55 -0.59 -4.77
C TYR A 67 7.46 -1.32 -3.43
N GLY A 68 8.48 -2.13 -3.14
CA GLY A 68 8.52 -2.99 -1.95
C GLY A 68 8.31 -2.29 -0.60
N ASN A 69 8.52 -0.97 -0.53
CA ASN A 69 8.35 -0.17 0.68
C ASN A 69 6.99 0.49 0.82
N MET A 70 6.20 0.54 -0.25
CA MET A 70 4.87 1.12 -0.23
C MET A 70 3.93 0.24 0.61
N LEU A 71 3.17 0.86 1.50
CA LEU A 71 2.14 0.16 2.26
C LEU A 71 0.91 -0.05 1.38
N VAL A 72 0.52 -1.28 1.18
CA VAL A 72 -0.64 -1.62 0.35
C VAL A 72 -1.77 -2.11 1.23
N ILE A 73 -2.94 -1.47 1.15
CA ILE A 73 -4.20 -1.91 1.73
C ILE A 73 -5.07 -2.38 0.57
N TRP A 74 -5.46 -3.65 0.58
CA TRP A 74 -6.30 -4.21 -0.48
C TRP A 74 -7.73 -4.46 0.00
N ILE A 75 -8.69 -3.89 -0.73
CA ILE A 75 -10.14 -4.02 -0.47
C ILE A 75 -10.76 -4.78 -1.64
N THR A 76 -11.41 -5.89 -1.37
CA THR A 76 -12.03 -6.75 -2.38
C THR A 76 -13.33 -7.38 -1.84
N ASP A 77 -14.17 -7.88 -2.73
CA ASP A 77 -15.37 -8.66 -2.41
C ASP A 77 -15.08 -10.16 -2.22
N ASP A 78 -13.93 -10.64 -2.65
CA ASP A 78 -13.59 -12.05 -2.66
C ASP A 78 -12.57 -12.42 -1.57
N PRO A 79 -12.99 -13.15 -0.52
CA PRO A 79 -12.10 -13.59 0.54
C PRO A 79 -11.04 -14.61 0.12
N TYR A 80 -11.22 -15.30 -1.02
CA TYR A 80 -10.24 -16.28 -1.52
C TYR A 80 -8.89 -15.66 -1.88
N PHE A 81 -8.85 -14.35 -2.12
CA PHE A 81 -7.60 -13.63 -2.34
C PHE A 81 -6.74 -13.44 -1.09
N ALA A 82 -7.21 -13.81 0.11
CA ALA A 82 -6.43 -13.72 1.34
C ALA A 82 -5.08 -14.43 1.25
N GLY A 83 -5.03 -15.58 0.55
CA GLY A 83 -3.77 -16.29 0.32
C GLY A 83 -2.77 -15.51 -0.54
N VAL A 84 -3.24 -14.70 -1.49
CA VAL A 84 -2.39 -13.81 -2.27
C VAL A 84 -1.92 -12.66 -1.39
N ALA A 85 -2.82 -12.05 -0.63
CA ALA A 85 -2.52 -10.95 0.29
C ALA A 85 -1.39 -11.32 1.28
N ILE A 86 -1.45 -12.52 1.85
CA ILE A 86 -0.40 -13.04 2.75
C ILE A 86 0.93 -13.22 2.02
N ARG A 87 0.92 -13.83 0.83
CA ARG A 87 2.15 -14.10 0.06
C ARG A 87 2.82 -12.84 -0.46
N THR A 88 2.04 -11.83 -0.79
CA THR A 88 2.54 -10.52 -1.26
C THR A 88 2.91 -9.59 -0.13
N HIS A 89 2.70 -10.01 1.14
CA HIS A 89 3.01 -9.20 2.32
C HIS A 89 2.43 -7.79 2.24
N ILE A 90 1.15 -7.69 1.86
CA ILE A 90 0.45 -6.40 1.91
C ILE A 90 0.19 -6.00 3.37
N PHE A 91 -0.01 -4.71 3.59
CA PHE A 91 -0.16 -4.19 4.94
C PHE A 91 -1.49 -4.59 5.58
N ASP A 92 -2.59 -4.52 4.82
CA ASP A 92 -3.90 -5.01 5.28
C ASP A 92 -4.77 -5.51 4.13
N PHE A 93 -5.67 -6.42 4.47
CA PHE A 93 -6.62 -7.05 3.56
C PHE A 93 -8.04 -6.91 4.12
N ILE A 94 -8.92 -6.26 3.37
CA ILE A 94 -10.29 -5.97 3.81
C ILE A 94 -11.27 -6.59 2.82
N VAL A 95 -12.15 -7.43 3.32
CA VAL A 95 -13.25 -7.99 2.53
C VAL A 95 -14.48 -7.11 2.68
N ARG A 96 -15.14 -6.80 1.56
CA ARG A 96 -16.40 -6.03 1.57
C ARG A 96 -17.52 -6.84 2.27
N PRO A 97 -18.49 -6.21 2.92
CA PRO A 97 -18.77 -4.76 2.88
C PRO A 97 -17.72 -3.93 3.64
N LEU A 98 -17.35 -2.80 3.04
CA LEU A 98 -16.36 -1.88 3.63
C LEU A 98 -17.04 -0.95 4.62
N GLU A 99 -16.69 -1.08 5.88
CA GLU A 99 -17.08 -0.16 6.95
C GLU A 99 -15.95 0.83 7.26
N GLY A 100 -16.30 2.11 7.49
CA GLY A 100 -15.31 3.13 7.81
C GLY A 100 -14.49 2.79 9.06
N ALA A 101 -15.10 2.17 10.07
CA ALA A 101 -14.40 1.71 11.27
C ALA A 101 -13.31 0.68 10.93
N ARG A 102 -13.61 -0.29 10.06
CA ARG A 102 -12.65 -1.33 9.64
C ARG A 102 -11.47 -0.73 8.86
N PHE A 103 -11.74 0.28 8.01
CA PHE A 103 -10.68 0.97 7.27
C PHE A 103 -9.78 1.83 8.17
N ARG A 104 -10.30 2.36 9.28
CA ARG A 104 -9.48 3.13 10.25
C ARG A 104 -8.46 2.26 11.01
N GLU A 105 -8.69 0.96 11.14
CA GLU A 105 -7.78 0.07 11.88
C GLU A 105 -6.36 0.01 11.30
N PRO A 106 -6.14 -0.24 10.00
CA PRO A 106 -4.80 -0.20 9.44
C PRO A 106 -4.14 1.17 9.59
N LEU A 107 -4.90 2.27 9.49
CA LEU A 107 -4.36 3.62 9.65
C LEU A 107 -3.88 3.87 11.09
N LYS A 108 -4.62 3.37 12.09
CA LYS A 108 -4.18 3.41 13.50
C LYS A 108 -2.89 2.61 13.72
N ARG A 109 -2.78 1.43 13.11
CA ARG A 109 -1.55 0.61 13.19
C ARG A 109 -0.37 1.32 12.52
N MET A 110 -0.59 2.00 11.40
CA MET A 110 0.43 2.82 10.76
C MET A 110 0.95 3.91 11.70
N LYS A 111 0.05 4.64 12.36
CA LYS A 111 0.41 5.69 13.34
C LYS A 111 1.17 5.13 14.54
N ALA A 112 0.77 3.97 15.04
CA ALA A 112 1.43 3.30 16.16
C ALA A 112 2.84 2.78 15.82
N GLY A 113 3.24 2.82 14.55
CA GLY A 113 4.54 2.30 14.11
C GLY A 113 4.61 0.77 14.04
N ASP A 114 3.48 0.07 14.09
CA ASP A 114 3.38 -1.40 13.99
C ASP A 114 3.80 -1.96 12.61
N ILE A 115 4.34 -1.10 11.80
CA ILE A 115 4.78 -1.36 10.44
C ILE A 115 6.09 -2.17 10.41
N ALA A 116 6.91 -2.06 11.44
CA ALA A 116 8.27 -2.62 11.47
C ALA A 116 8.33 -4.15 11.36
N VAL A 117 7.24 -4.84 11.70
CA VAL A 117 7.19 -6.31 11.68
C VAL A 117 7.08 -6.85 10.25
N TRP A 118 6.36 -6.16 9.36
CA TRP A 118 6.04 -6.64 8.02
C TRP A 118 7.15 -6.44 6.99
N GLN A 119 8.04 -5.48 7.21
CA GLN A 119 9.16 -5.19 6.29
C GLN A 119 10.41 -6.04 6.51
N ARG A 120 10.49 -6.76 7.63
CA ARG A 120 11.66 -7.59 7.95
C ARG A 120 11.68 -8.92 7.21
N ILE A 121 10.63 -9.27 6.49
CA ILE A 121 10.60 -10.49 5.70
C ILE A 121 11.17 -10.14 4.32
N PRO A 122 12.43 -10.51 4.01
CA PRO A 122 12.95 -10.34 2.67
C PRO A 122 12.07 -11.16 1.74
N VAL A 123 11.42 -10.50 0.78
CA VAL A 123 10.79 -11.20 -0.34
C VAL A 123 11.92 -11.92 -1.05
N LYS A 124 12.06 -13.23 -0.84
CA LYS A 124 12.89 -14.05 -1.70
C LYS A 124 12.22 -14.01 -3.06
N THR A 125 12.65 -13.11 -3.90
CA THR A 125 12.40 -13.23 -5.33
C THR A 125 12.95 -14.58 -5.70
N SER A 126 12.07 -15.54 -6.00
CA SER A 126 12.47 -16.81 -6.61
C SER A 126 13.24 -16.41 -7.85
N ALA A 127 14.56 -16.58 -7.79
CA ALA A 127 15.42 -16.31 -8.92
C ALA A 127 14.82 -17.10 -10.09
N CYS A 128 14.36 -16.39 -11.12
CA CYS A 128 14.08 -17.00 -12.41
C CYS A 128 15.38 -17.66 -12.84
N GLN A 129 15.41 -19.00 -12.80
CA GLN A 129 16.46 -19.78 -13.44
C GLN A 129 16.26 -19.63 -14.95
N GLY A 130 16.81 -18.59 -15.51
CA GLY A 130 16.76 -18.28 -16.93
C GLY A 130 17.29 -16.90 -17.20
N GLY A 131 18.61 -16.79 -17.32
CA GLY A 131 19.39 -15.86 -18.12
C GLY A 131 19.01 -14.39 -18.24
N CYS A 132 18.37 -13.75 -17.27
CA CYS A 132 18.17 -12.31 -17.24
C CYS A 132 19.25 -11.67 -16.38
N ASN A 133 20.12 -10.91 -17.02
CA ASN A 133 21.16 -10.13 -16.39
C ASN A 133 20.55 -8.92 -15.63
N CYS A 134 19.84 -9.21 -14.55
CA CYS A 134 19.33 -8.19 -13.63
C CYS A 134 20.51 -7.72 -12.78
N LYS A 135 21.10 -6.61 -13.16
CA LYS A 135 22.09 -5.92 -12.33
C LYS A 135 21.43 -5.58 -11.00
N GLY A 136 21.71 -6.39 -9.98
CA GLY A 136 21.36 -6.14 -8.60
C GLY A 136 21.93 -4.80 -8.12
N ASN A 137 21.32 -4.26 -7.06
CA ASN A 137 21.77 -3.17 -6.20
C ASN A 137 21.18 -1.77 -6.42
N VAL A 138 19.86 -1.66 -6.61
CA VAL A 138 19.20 -0.36 -6.40
C VAL A 138 18.31 -0.35 -5.13
N LEU A 139 18.01 -1.51 -4.54
CA LEU A 139 17.03 -1.64 -3.47
C LEU A 139 17.56 -1.37 -2.04
N GLU A 140 18.85 -1.50 -1.78
CA GLU A 140 19.37 -1.36 -0.41
C GLU A 140 19.52 0.09 0.09
N ARG A 141 19.61 1.07 -0.80
CA ARG A 141 19.83 2.48 -0.39
C ARG A 141 18.55 3.30 -0.16
N ARG A 142 17.37 2.82 -0.56
CA ARG A 142 16.10 3.57 -0.44
C ARG A 142 15.29 3.24 0.80
N ASN A 143 15.55 2.09 1.43
CA ASN A 143 14.75 1.60 2.56
C ASN A 143 14.78 2.50 3.81
N GLY A 144 15.88 3.23 4.04
CA GLY A 144 16.01 4.11 5.22
C GLY A 144 15.23 5.43 5.12
N THR A 145 14.98 5.91 3.89
CA THR A 145 14.48 7.27 3.69
C THR A 145 12.96 7.36 3.85
N ILE A 146 12.19 6.39 3.34
CA ILE A 146 10.72 6.37 3.46
C ILE A 146 10.31 6.13 4.91
N TRP A 147 10.98 5.22 5.59
CA TRP A 147 10.75 4.95 7.02
C TRP A 147 11.02 6.15 7.90
N LYS A 148 12.10 6.86 7.61
CA LYS A 148 12.42 8.09 8.32
C LYS A 148 11.32 9.12 8.09
N ARG A 149 10.84 9.28 6.85
CA ARG A 149 9.74 10.21 6.51
C ARG A 149 8.43 9.86 7.20
N ILE A 150 8.03 8.57 7.18
CA ILE A 150 6.82 8.11 7.86
C ILE A 150 6.94 8.35 9.38
N LYS A 151 8.05 7.96 9.96
CA LYS A 151 8.31 8.13 11.40
C LYS A 151 8.39 9.61 11.79
N ASP A 152 9.09 10.43 11.02
CA ASP A 152 9.23 11.87 11.29
C ASP A 152 7.89 12.59 11.14
N TYR A 153 7.04 12.17 10.19
CA TYR A 153 5.70 12.70 10.01
C TYR A 153 4.81 12.44 11.23
N PHE A 154 4.77 11.21 11.75
CA PHE A 154 3.94 10.86 12.90
C PHE A 154 4.52 11.34 14.25
N LEU A 155 5.82 11.56 14.35
CA LEU A 155 6.43 12.12 15.56
C LEU A 155 6.30 13.64 15.64
N SER A 156 6.20 14.34 14.51
CA SER A 156 6.03 15.80 14.48
C SER A 156 4.62 16.25 14.92
N GLU A 157 3.61 15.40 14.84
CA GLU A 157 2.24 15.71 15.29
C GLU A 157 2.03 15.51 16.81
N ASN A 158 2.94 14.85 17.51
CA ASN A 158 2.83 14.60 18.95
C ASN A 158 3.58 15.62 19.82
N THR A 159 4.00 16.77 19.24
CA THR A 159 4.69 17.85 19.98
C THR A 159 3.85 19.14 19.98
N LEU A 160 2.62 19.04 20.50
CA LEU A 160 1.81 20.21 20.94
C LEU A 160 1.17 19.87 22.27
#